data_77187f1f8f9bfdf4a0d8c4106edc0e07
#
_entry.id   77187f1f8f9bfdf4a0d8c4106edc0e07
#
_cell.length_a   1.000
_cell.length_b   1.000
_cell.length_c   1.000
_cell.angle_alpha   90.00
_cell.angle_beta   90.00
_cell.angle_gamma   90.00
#
_symmetry.space_group_name_H-M   'P 1'
#
loop_
_entity.id
_entity.type
_entity.pdbx_description
1 polymer ?
#
loop_
_entity_poly.entity_id
_entity_poly.type
_entity_poly.pdbx_seq_one_letter_code
_entity_poly.pdbx_strand_id
1 'polypeptide(L)'
;MSEKRKHKGTHKLAFPIGMLVTILAAIGLVTVVFSAVKGIDNAIDKSKKFEEYEKMLTPVVLIAPDTFDDITKADMSQLIEISIWSLLKSDISPDKYEATGAGLLIPKEDIEAQFVKLFGTEVTPVHATIEGYGMDFTFDSAKGTYTVPLTGVTPLYTPDVIEKTTLPNSIVLTVACLAGDGWEQSENGEMKAPIPDKHLKITLREKDGAYYISAIQNTSTPEIATTEEKTETTTQNLDLLGQAEVVASETSTTAAESETESATA
;
A
#
# COMPACT_ATOMS: atom_id res chain seq x y z
N MET A 1 -46.26 47.51 56.45
CA MET A 1 -45.88 48.22 55.17
C MET A 1 -44.78 47.45 54.50
N SER A 2 -45.15 46.74 53.49
CA SER A 2 -44.17 45.92 52.74
C SER A 2 -43.95 46.55 51.36
N GLU A 3 -42.75 47.06 51.13
CA GLU A 3 -42.37 47.70 49.89
C GLU A 3 -41.98 46.64 48.86
N LYS A 4 -42.76 46.49 47.77
CA LYS A 4 -42.46 45.70 46.58
C LYS A 4 -41.48 46.45 45.74
N ARG A 5 -40.19 45.97 45.72
CA ARG A 5 -39.16 46.40 44.73
C ARG A 5 -39.56 45.86 43.40
N LYS A 6 -39.91 46.74 42.47
CA LYS A 6 -40.06 46.43 41.04
C LYS A 6 -38.68 46.21 40.39
N HIS A 7 -38.32 44.97 39.99
CA HIS A 7 -37.23 44.71 39.09
C HIS A 7 -37.61 45.23 37.69
N LYS A 8 -37.00 46.31 37.25
CA LYS A 8 -37.02 46.74 35.85
C LYS A 8 -36.14 45.86 35.06
N GLY A 9 -36.71 44.93 34.26
CA GLY A 9 -35.96 44.04 33.37
C GLY A 9 -35.26 44.79 32.24
N THR A 10 -34.01 44.55 32.10
CA THR A 10 -33.13 44.99 31.02
C THR A 10 -33.36 44.18 29.73
N HIS A 11 -34.60 44.19 29.20
CA HIS A 11 -34.98 43.43 28.02
C HIS A 11 -34.60 44.08 26.67
N LYS A 12 -34.06 45.33 26.70
CA LYS A 12 -33.78 46.07 25.44
C LYS A 12 -32.60 45.58 24.64
N LEU A 13 -31.69 44.80 25.25
CA LEU A 13 -30.49 44.21 24.56
C LEU A 13 -30.62 42.73 24.26
N ALA A 14 -31.66 42.03 24.76
CA ALA A 14 -31.85 40.60 24.57
C ALA A 14 -32.11 40.24 23.07
N PHE A 15 -32.85 41.06 22.37
CA PHE A 15 -33.21 40.86 20.97
C PHE A 15 -31.99 40.95 20.04
N PRO A 16 -31.14 42.02 20.08
CA PRO A 16 -29.97 42.08 19.20
C PRO A 16 -28.90 41.04 19.55
N ILE A 17 -28.74 40.67 20.80
CA ILE A 17 -27.82 39.60 21.21
C ILE A 17 -28.29 38.24 20.72
N GLY A 18 -29.58 37.92 20.85
CA GLY A 18 -30.18 36.69 20.35
C GLY A 18 -30.06 36.57 18.84
N MET A 19 -30.26 37.65 18.09
CA MET A 19 -30.10 37.69 16.65
C MET A 19 -28.63 37.46 16.23
N LEU A 20 -27.69 38.06 16.94
CA LEU A 20 -26.23 37.85 16.70
C LEU A 20 -25.84 36.39 16.90
N VAL A 21 -26.29 35.76 17.98
CA VAL A 21 -26.00 34.36 18.30
C VAL A 21 -26.58 33.42 17.23
N THR A 22 -27.80 33.68 16.75
CA THR A 22 -28.44 32.88 15.68
C THR A 22 -27.68 33.01 14.36
N ILE A 23 -27.22 34.20 14.02
CA ILE A 23 -26.40 34.41 12.79
C ILE A 23 -25.06 33.68 12.92
N LEU A 24 -24.38 33.79 14.06
CA LEU A 24 -23.12 33.06 14.30
C LEU A 24 -23.31 31.53 14.27
N ALA A 25 -24.38 31.03 14.84
CA ALA A 25 -24.74 29.62 14.82
C ALA A 25 -25.02 29.12 13.38
N ALA A 26 -25.73 29.92 12.57
CA ALA A 26 -25.97 29.60 11.17
C ALA A 26 -24.69 29.57 10.35
N ILE A 27 -23.80 30.55 10.54
CA ILE A 27 -22.46 30.56 9.89
C ILE A 27 -21.62 29.36 10.31
N GLY A 28 -21.62 29.03 11.61
CA GLY A 28 -20.94 27.86 12.15
C GLY A 28 -21.42 26.54 11.54
N LEU A 29 -22.74 26.38 11.40
CA LEU A 29 -23.36 25.20 10.81
C LEU A 29 -22.98 25.08 9.31
N VAL A 30 -23.02 26.18 8.56
CA VAL A 30 -22.64 26.20 7.14
C VAL A 30 -21.15 25.84 6.97
N THR A 31 -20.27 26.37 7.82
CA THR A 31 -18.84 26.03 7.74
C THR A 31 -18.54 24.58 8.08
N VAL A 32 -19.23 23.98 9.06
CA VAL A 32 -19.08 22.56 9.41
C VAL A 32 -19.56 21.68 8.24
N VAL A 33 -20.73 21.96 7.67
CA VAL A 33 -21.25 21.21 6.52
C VAL A 33 -20.32 21.33 5.31
N PHE A 34 -19.82 22.54 5.01
CA PHE A 34 -18.90 22.75 3.87
C PHE A 34 -17.55 22.04 4.07
N SER A 35 -17.04 21.99 5.31
CA SER A 35 -15.82 21.27 5.65
C SER A 35 -16.01 19.75 5.56
N ALA A 36 -17.16 19.24 5.98
CA ALA A 36 -17.49 17.82 5.87
C ALA A 36 -17.61 17.37 4.40
N VAL A 37 -18.31 18.16 3.56
CA VAL A 37 -18.45 17.86 2.14
C VAL A 37 -17.09 17.88 1.42
N LYS A 38 -16.25 18.89 1.67
CA LYS A 38 -14.90 18.94 1.10
C LYS A 38 -14.01 17.78 1.59
N GLY A 39 -14.17 17.35 2.83
CA GLY A 39 -13.47 16.19 3.38
C GLY A 39 -13.83 14.89 2.65
N ILE A 40 -15.12 14.70 2.36
CA ILE A 40 -15.64 13.54 1.62
C ILE A 40 -15.17 13.56 0.16
N ASP A 41 -15.27 14.71 -0.53
CA ASP A 41 -14.81 14.86 -1.90
C ASP A 41 -13.31 14.57 -2.04
N ASN A 42 -12.49 15.08 -1.11
CA ASN A 42 -11.05 14.81 -1.09
C ASN A 42 -10.72 13.34 -0.79
N ALA A 43 -11.50 12.67 0.04
CA ALA A 43 -11.31 11.25 0.34
C ALA A 43 -11.66 10.38 -0.87
N ILE A 44 -12.76 10.67 -1.56
CA ILE A 44 -13.18 9.98 -2.79
C ILE A 44 -12.15 10.18 -3.91
N ASP A 45 -11.63 11.40 -4.07
CA ASP A 45 -10.65 11.73 -5.11
C ASP A 45 -9.29 11.04 -4.83
N LYS A 46 -8.89 10.92 -3.56
CA LYS A 46 -7.74 10.12 -3.13
C LYS A 46 -7.92 8.63 -3.44
N SER A 47 -9.08 8.08 -3.11
CA SER A 47 -9.38 6.66 -3.34
C SER A 47 -9.30 6.32 -4.82
N LYS A 48 -9.91 7.12 -5.69
CA LYS A 48 -9.83 6.92 -7.15
C LYS A 48 -8.42 7.01 -7.71
N LYS A 49 -7.60 7.94 -7.21
CA LYS A 49 -6.20 8.07 -7.63
C LYS A 49 -5.35 6.90 -7.16
N PHE A 50 -5.61 6.34 -6.00
CA PHE A 50 -4.92 5.15 -5.51
C PHE A 50 -5.30 3.93 -6.34
N GLU A 51 -6.58 3.76 -6.66
CA GLU A 51 -7.06 2.70 -7.54
C GLU A 51 -6.38 2.70 -8.93
N GLU A 52 -6.11 3.87 -9.51
CA GLU A 52 -5.36 3.99 -10.77
C GLU A 52 -3.91 3.49 -10.63
N TYR A 53 -3.24 3.82 -9.51
CA TYR A 53 -1.89 3.29 -9.23
C TYR A 53 -1.92 1.79 -8.96
N GLU A 54 -2.86 1.30 -8.19
CA GLU A 54 -3.03 -0.13 -7.91
C GLU A 54 -3.25 -0.92 -9.20
N LYS A 55 -4.09 -0.43 -10.09
CA LYS A 55 -4.30 -1.02 -11.41
C LYS A 55 -3.02 -1.08 -12.23
N MET A 56 -2.22 0.01 -12.23
CA MET A 56 -0.91 0.04 -12.89
C MET A 56 0.09 -0.93 -12.25
N LEU A 57 0.08 -1.06 -10.92
CA LEU A 57 1.02 -1.87 -10.16
C LEU A 57 0.62 -3.34 -10.03
N THR A 58 -0.63 -3.70 -10.35
CA THR A 58 -1.10 -5.09 -10.30
C THR A 58 -0.17 -6.06 -11.07
N PRO A 59 0.22 -5.81 -12.34
CA PRO A 59 1.15 -6.71 -13.05
C PRO A 59 2.55 -6.72 -12.43
N VAL A 60 2.95 -5.67 -11.73
CA VAL A 60 4.27 -5.55 -11.10
C VAL A 60 4.36 -6.44 -9.87
N VAL A 61 3.40 -6.33 -8.94
CA VAL A 61 3.45 -7.08 -7.68
C VAL A 61 3.00 -8.53 -7.84
N LEU A 62 2.30 -8.86 -8.92
CA LEU A 62 1.81 -10.20 -9.23
C LEU A 62 2.90 -11.26 -9.12
N ILE A 63 4.11 -10.96 -9.59
CA ILE A 63 5.26 -11.88 -9.64
C ILE A 63 6.24 -11.70 -8.46
N ALA A 64 5.91 -10.87 -7.47
CA ALA A 64 6.83 -10.51 -6.37
C ALA A 64 8.20 -10.01 -6.86
N PRO A 65 8.26 -8.88 -7.55
CA PRO A 65 9.45 -8.47 -8.29
C PRO A 65 10.68 -8.31 -7.38
N ASP A 66 11.86 -8.59 -7.94
CA ASP A 66 13.12 -8.22 -7.33
C ASP A 66 13.25 -6.70 -7.26
N THR A 67 13.97 -6.24 -6.24
CA THR A 67 14.15 -4.82 -5.99
C THR A 67 15.29 -4.25 -6.83
N PHE A 68 15.13 -3.01 -7.26
CA PHE A 68 16.17 -2.22 -7.92
C PHE A 68 16.06 -0.75 -7.56
N ASP A 69 17.20 -0.09 -7.43
CA ASP A 69 17.28 1.34 -7.09
C ASP A 69 17.19 2.24 -8.33
N ASP A 70 17.48 1.67 -9.49
CA ASP A 70 17.44 2.36 -10.77
C ASP A 70 17.06 1.37 -11.88
N ILE A 71 16.19 1.79 -12.80
CA ILE A 71 15.67 0.95 -13.88
C ILE A 71 16.78 0.38 -14.79
N THR A 72 17.91 1.06 -14.90
CA THR A 72 19.06 0.61 -15.69
C THR A 72 19.79 -0.60 -15.08
N LYS A 73 19.50 -0.90 -13.80
CA LYS A 73 20.06 -2.03 -13.05
C LYS A 73 19.06 -3.17 -12.85
N ALA A 74 17.82 -2.97 -13.28
CA ALA A 74 16.79 -3.98 -13.15
C ALA A 74 17.06 -5.19 -14.07
N ASP A 75 16.61 -6.37 -13.64
CA ASP A 75 16.64 -7.55 -14.49
C ASP A 75 15.69 -7.37 -15.68
N MET A 76 16.24 -7.49 -16.90
CA MET A 76 15.48 -7.29 -18.12
C MET A 76 14.40 -8.35 -18.31
N SER A 77 14.65 -9.59 -17.90
CA SER A 77 13.68 -10.69 -17.99
C SER A 77 12.46 -10.38 -17.13
N GLN A 78 12.70 -9.88 -15.92
CA GLN A 78 11.64 -9.45 -15.01
C GLN A 78 10.82 -8.28 -15.60
N LEU A 79 11.48 -7.27 -16.19
CA LEU A 79 10.77 -6.13 -16.77
C LEU A 79 9.89 -6.55 -17.97
N ILE A 80 10.38 -7.47 -18.79
CA ILE A 80 9.61 -8.03 -19.92
C ILE A 80 8.47 -8.90 -19.39
N GLU A 81 8.69 -9.73 -18.37
CA GLU A 81 7.65 -10.52 -17.72
C GLU A 81 6.52 -9.65 -17.20
N ILE A 82 6.85 -8.58 -16.46
CA ILE A 82 5.86 -7.60 -15.98
C ILE A 82 5.10 -6.98 -17.16
N SER A 83 5.78 -6.70 -18.27
CA SER A 83 5.15 -6.13 -19.46
C SER A 83 4.19 -7.11 -20.13
N ILE A 84 4.51 -8.40 -20.17
CA ILE A 84 3.62 -9.46 -20.65
C ILE A 84 2.38 -9.54 -19.73
N TRP A 85 2.56 -9.56 -18.40
CA TRP A 85 1.45 -9.56 -17.46
C TRP A 85 0.59 -8.29 -17.57
N SER A 86 1.23 -7.13 -17.81
CA SER A 86 0.50 -5.88 -18.05
C SER A 86 -0.38 -5.97 -19.29
N LEU A 87 0.12 -6.59 -20.36
CA LEU A 87 -0.65 -6.82 -21.58
C LEU A 87 -1.83 -7.75 -21.34
N LEU A 88 -1.60 -8.88 -20.66
CA LEU A 88 -2.64 -9.87 -20.36
C LEU A 88 -3.73 -9.35 -19.41
N LYS A 89 -3.41 -8.38 -18.55
CA LYS A 89 -4.35 -7.70 -17.63
C LYS A 89 -4.98 -6.44 -18.24
N SER A 90 -4.55 -6.06 -19.44
CA SER A 90 -5.13 -4.90 -20.13
C SER A 90 -6.48 -5.24 -20.79
N ASP A 91 -7.21 -4.20 -21.22
CA ASP A 91 -8.50 -4.36 -21.93
C ASP A 91 -8.34 -4.85 -23.39
N ILE A 92 -7.15 -5.33 -23.77
CA ILE A 92 -6.88 -5.86 -25.10
C ILE A 92 -7.54 -7.23 -25.23
N SER A 93 -8.43 -7.39 -26.21
CA SER A 93 -9.08 -8.69 -26.46
C SER A 93 -8.03 -9.75 -26.83
N PRO A 94 -8.04 -10.93 -26.18
CA PRO A 94 -7.19 -12.05 -26.58
C PRO A 94 -7.38 -12.49 -28.05
N ASP A 95 -8.58 -12.23 -28.63
CA ASP A 95 -8.89 -12.54 -30.03
C ASP A 95 -8.05 -11.75 -31.04
N LYS A 96 -7.32 -10.72 -30.58
CA LYS A 96 -6.33 -9.98 -31.38
C LYS A 96 -5.16 -10.88 -31.79
N TYR A 97 -4.87 -11.92 -31.01
CA TYR A 97 -3.69 -12.75 -31.15
C TYR A 97 -4.03 -14.14 -31.70
N GLU A 98 -3.12 -14.70 -32.50
CA GLU A 98 -3.23 -16.07 -32.97
C GLU A 98 -3.12 -17.05 -31.79
N ALA A 99 -4.13 -17.91 -31.65
CA ALA A 99 -4.13 -18.96 -30.65
C ALA A 99 -3.57 -20.26 -31.26
N THR A 100 -2.61 -20.86 -30.57
CA THR A 100 -2.04 -22.16 -30.92
C THR A 100 -2.28 -23.16 -29.80
N GLY A 101 -1.95 -24.44 -30.03
CA GLY A 101 -2.02 -25.45 -28.97
C GLY A 101 -1.06 -25.20 -27.79
N ALA A 102 -0.06 -24.33 -27.97
CA ALA A 102 0.90 -23.94 -26.92
C ALA A 102 0.54 -22.63 -26.21
N GLY A 103 -0.36 -21.82 -26.77
CA GLY A 103 -0.76 -20.54 -26.21
C GLY A 103 -1.01 -19.47 -27.28
N LEU A 104 -1.06 -18.21 -26.85
CA LEU A 104 -1.17 -17.05 -27.73
C LEU A 104 0.18 -16.65 -28.32
N LEU A 105 0.21 -16.32 -29.60
CA LEU A 105 1.38 -15.73 -30.23
C LEU A 105 1.27 -14.21 -30.15
N ILE A 106 2.08 -13.61 -29.31
CA ILE A 106 2.06 -12.17 -29.05
C ILE A 106 3.30 -11.54 -29.69
N PRO A 107 3.14 -10.56 -30.61
CA PRO A 107 4.23 -9.80 -31.17
C PRO A 107 5.02 -9.06 -30.08
N LYS A 108 6.35 -9.04 -30.20
CA LYS A 108 7.22 -8.32 -29.25
C LYS A 108 6.89 -6.83 -29.17
N GLU A 109 6.44 -6.24 -30.29
CA GLU A 109 6.06 -4.83 -30.38
C GLU A 109 4.91 -4.47 -29.42
N ASP A 110 3.97 -5.38 -29.23
CA ASP A 110 2.85 -5.16 -28.30
C ASP A 110 3.36 -5.22 -26.83
N ILE A 111 4.34 -6.07 -26.56
CA ILE A 111 5.01 -6.15 -25.24
C ILE A 111 5.89 -4.92 -25.02
N GLU A 112 6.66 -4.49 -26.04
CA GLU A 112 7.45 -3.25 -26.00
C GLU A 112 6.56 -2.02 -25.71
N ALA A 113 5.36 -1.99 -26.27
CA ALA A 113 4.40 -0.91 -25.98
C ALA A 113 3.98 -0.86 -24.50
N GLN A 114 3.76 -2.02 -23.88
CA GLN A 114 3.49 -2.07 -22.42
C GLN A 114 4.74 -1.76 -21.60
N PHE A 115 5.91 -2.23 -22.05
CA PHE A 115 7.19 -1.92 -21.43
C PHE A 115 7.43 -0.41 -21.36
N VAL A 116 7.27 0.30 -22.48
CA VAL A 116 7.41 1.76 -22.53
C VAL A 116 6.38 2.45 -21.67
N LYS A 117 5.15 1.94 -21.61
CA LYS A 117 4.08 2.50 -20.77
C LYS A 117 4.41 2.38 -19.28
N LEU A 118 5.04 1.30 -18.83
CA LEU A 118 5.38 1.06 -17.43
C LEU A 118 6.73 1.66 -17.03
N PHE A 119 7.75 1.49 -17.87
CA PHE A 119 9.16 1.75 -17.54
C PHE A 119 9.78 2.90 -18.33
N GLY A 120 9.04 3.46 -19.29
CA GLY A 120 9.53 4.55 -20.15
C GLY A 120 10.53 4.07 -21.20
N THR A 121 11.35 5.02 -21.66
CA THR A 121 12.31 4.81 -22.77
C THR A 121 13.76 4.91 -22.33
N GLU A 122 14.03 4.83 -21.01
CA GLU A 122 15.39 4.95 -20.46
C GLU A 122 16.22 3.69 -20.71
N VAL A 123 15.56 2.54 -20.76
CA VAL A 123 16.15 1.24 -21.12
C VAL A 123 15.44 0.66 -22.34
N THR A 124 16.19 -0.10 -23.14
CA THR A 124 15.64 -0.77 -24.31
C THR A 124 15.44 -2.25 -23.98
N PRO A 125 14.25 -2.81 -24.25
CA PRO A 125 14.00 -4.22 -23.99
C PRO A 125 14.88 -5.14 -24.84
N VAL A 126 15.43 -6.18 -24.20
CA VAL A 126 16.20 -7.24 -24.84
C VAL A 126 15.42 -8.53 -24.68
N HIS A 127 14.88 -9.02 -25.80
CA HIS A 127 13.99 -10.18 -25.81
C HIS A 127 14.74 -11.51 -25.74
N ALA A 128 14.26 -12.37 -24.84
CA ALA A 128 14.69 -13.76 -24.68
C ALA A 128 13.53 -14.60 -24.16
N THR A 129 13.64 -15.91 -24.22
CA THR A 129 12.75 -16.81 -23.48
C THR A 129 12.90 -16.55 -21.99
N ILE A 130 11.78 -16.47 -21.29
CA ILE A 130 11.70 -16.12 -19.87
C ILE A 130 11.08 -17.29 -19.12
N GLU A 131 11.76 -17.75 -18.08
CA GLU A 131 11.20 -18.61 -17.05
C GLU A 131 10.43 -17.71 -16.07
N GLY A 132 9.13 -17.55 -16.33
CA GLY A 132 8.31 -16.61 -15.58
C GLY A 132 7.59 -17.25 -14.40
N TYR A 133 6.88 -16.43 -13.64
CA TYR A 133 6.10 -16.90 -12.52
C TYR A 133 4.93 -17.79 -12.96
N GLY A 134 5.07 -19.09 -12.64
CA GLY A 134 4.03 -20.10 -12.90
C GLY A 134 3.92 -20.56 -14.36
N MET A 135 4.66 -19.96 -15.31
CA MET A 135 4.70 -20.37 -16.71
C MET A 135 5.90 -19.77 -17.43
N ASP A 136 6.34 -20.45 -18.50
CA ASP A 136 7.41 -19.97 -19.36
C ASP A 136 6.86 -19.18 -20.55
N PHE A 137 7.53 -18.08 -20.89
CA PHE A 137 7.25 -17.28 -22.07
C PHE A 137 8.34 -17.53 -23.11
N THR A 138 8.04 -18.38 -24.10
CA THR A 138 9.01 -18.75 -25.13
C THR A 138 9.09 -17.68 -26.20
N PHE A 139 10.30 -17.17 -26.47
CA PHE A 139 10.54 -16.18 -27.51
C PHE A 139 11.07 -16.82 -28.79
N ASP A 140 10.37 -16.62 -29.89
CA ASP A 140 10.80 -16.96 -31.23
C ASP A 140 11.46 -15.74 -31.88
N SER A 141 12.79 -15.71 -31.90
CA SER A 141 13.57 -14.59 -32.45
C SER A 141 13.42 -14.44 -33.97
N ALA A 142 13.10 -15.51 -34.68
CA ALA A 142 12.91 -15.46 -36.13
C ALA A 142 11.59 -14.79 -36.52
N LYS A 143 10.57 -14.94 -35.69
CA LYS A 143 9.24 -14.35 -35.87
C LYS A 143 9.04 -13.05 -35.07
N GLY A 144 9.88 -12.80 -34.06
CA GLY A 144 9.71 -11.71 -33.15
C GLY A 144 8.45 -11.85 -32.27
N THR A 145 8.09 -13.09 -31.87
CA THR A 145 6.86 -13.37 -31.12
C THR A 145 7.15 -14.14 -29.84
N TYR A 146 6.34 -13.87 -28.82
CA TYR A 146 6.27 -14.69 -27.62
C TYR A 146 5.11 -15.67 -27.69
N THR A 147 5.36 -16.93 -27.31
CA THR A 147 4.30 -17.89 -27.01
C THR A 147 3.94 -17.77 -25.55
N VAL A 148 2.71 -17.35 -25.27
CA VAL A 148 2.17 -17.11 -23.91
C VAL A 148 1.11 -18.15 -23.62
N PRO A 149 1.34 -19.09 -22.68
CA PRO A 149 0.37 -20.12 -22.33
C PRO A 149 -0.96 -19.53 -21.81
N LEU A 150 -2.08 -20.16 -22.18
CA LEU A 150 -3.43 -19.77 -21.74
C LEU A 150 -3.80 -20.45 -20.41
N THR A 151 -2.89 -20.47 -19.46
CA THR A 151 -3.14 -21.04 -18.12
C THR A 151 -3.40 -19.92 -17.13
N GLY A 152 -4.35 -20.15 -16.21
CA GLY A 152 -4.59 -19.24 -15.10
C GLY A 152 -3.43 -19.31 -14.11
N VAL A 153 -2.94 -18.15 -13.69
CA VAL A 153 -1.95 -18.01 -12.62
C VAL A 153 -2.59 -17.26 -11.47
N THR A 154 -2.43 -17.80 -10.27
CA THR A 154 -2.85 -17.12 -9.05
C THR A 154 -1.82 -16.03 -8.74
N PRO A 155 -2.22 -14.75 -8.64
CA PRO A 155 -1.29 -13.70 -8.26
C PRO A 155 -0.65 -13.99 -6.90
N LEU A 156 0.67 -13.77 -6.78
CA LEU A 156 1.32 -13.83 -5.46
C LEU A 156 0.80 -12.70 -4.58
N TYR A 157 0.69 -11.51 -5.13
CA TYR A 157 0.24 -10.34 -4.40
C TYR A 157 -0.75 -9.51 -5.18
N THR A 158 -1.61 -8.83 -4.41
CA THR A 158 -2.45 -7.71 -4.86
C THR A 158 -1.89 -6.43 -4.23
N PRO A 159 -1.72 -5.34 -4.99
CA PRO A 159 -1.23 -4.07 -4.45
C PRO A 159 -2.33 -3.34 -3.69
N ASP A 160 -1.98 -2.72 -2.57
CA ASP A 160 -2.77 -1.74 -1.85
C ASP A 160 -1.89 -0.51 -1.61
N VAL A 161 -2.21 0.60 -2.23
CA VAL A 161 -1.42 1.84 -2.12
C VAL A 161 -1.81 2.57 -0.85
N ILE A 162 -0.99 2.46 0.18
CA ILE A 162 -1.26 3.03 1.50
C ILE A 162 -0.76 4.48 1.67
N GLU A 163 0.27 4.88 0.92
CA GLU A 163 0.83 6.22 1.00
C GLU A 163 1.33 6.71 -0.35
N LYS A 164 1.21 8.02 -0.59
CA LYS A 164 1.73 8.72 -1.75
C LYS A 164 2.44 9.99 -1.33
N THR A 165 3.72 10.09 -1.67
CA THR A 165 4.53 11.30 -1.53
C THR A 165 4.83 11.87 -2.91
N THR A 166 4.46 13.14 -3.14
CA THR A 166 4.75 13.83 -4.41
C THR A 166 5.97 14.72 -4.25
N LEU A 167 6.94 14.52 -5.12
CA LEU A 167 8.17 15.29 -5.25
C LEU A 167 8.16 16.07 -6.58
N PRO A 168 9.08 17.03 -6.82
CA PRO A 168 9.03 17.90 -8.00
C PRO A 168 8.94 17.16 -9.35
N ASN A 169 9.66 16.02 -9.51
CA ASN A 169 9.73 15.25 -10.76
C ASN A 169 9.46 13.75 -10.53
N SER A 170 8.85 13.41 -9.40
CA SER A 170 8.59 12.01 -9.08
C SER A 170 7.45 11.86 -8.07
N ILE A 171 6.89 10.67 -8.05
CA ILE A 171 5.93 10.21 -7.06
C ILE A 171 6.53 8.99 -6.39
N VAL A 172 6.49 8.96 -5.08
CA VAL A 172 6.87 7.79 -4.29
C VAL A 172 5.61 7.21 -3.69
N LEU A 173 5.35 5.94 -3.98
CA LEU A 173 4.24 5.17 -3.47
C LEU A 173 4.74 4.16 -2.44
N THR A 174 4.07 4.08 -1.30
CA THR A 174 4.22 2.96 -0.37
C THR A 174 3.08 1.98 -0.65
N VAL A 175 3.42 0.76 -1.01
CA VAL A 175 2.49 -0.27 -1.48
C VAL A 175 2.56 -1.46 -0.55
N ALA A 176 1.45 -1.81 0.06
CA ALA A 176 1.29 -3.06 0.79
C ALA A 176 1.02 -4.20 -0.22
N CYS A 177 1.75 -5.29 -0.09
CA CYS A 177 1.57 -6.49 -0.90
C CYS A 177 0.69 -7.48 -0.15
N LEU A 178 -0.57 -7.57 -0.54
CA LEU A 178 -1.57 -8.45 0.06
C LEU A 178 -1.48 -9.83 -0.58
N ALA A 179 -1.33 -10.88 0.22
CA ALA A 179 -1.24 -12.24 -0.29
C ALA A 179 -2.49 -12.64 -1.11
N GLY A 180 -2.28 -13.29 -2.24
CA GLY A 180 -3.37 -13.62 -3.16
C GLY A 180 -4.38 -14.63 -2.60
N ASP A 181 -3.97 -15.47 -1.66
CA ASP A 181 -4.73 -16.56 -1.04
C ASP A 181 -5.29 -16.22 0.36
N GLY A 182 -4.93 -15.06 0.91
CA GLY A 182 -5.28 -14.66 2.28
C GLY A 182 -6.62 -13.93 2.43
N TRP A 183 -7.45 -13.86 1.39
CA TRP A 183 -8.73 -13.15 1.43
C TRP A 183 -9.81 -13.95 2.15
N GLU A 184 -10.44 -13.34 3.16
CA GLU A 184 -11.53 -13.94 3.92
C GLU A 184 -12.85 -13.22 3.65
N GLN A 185 -13.95 -13.97 3.55
CA GLN A 185 -15.26 -13.37 3.49
C GLN A 185 -15.84 -13.27 4.90
N SER A 186 -16.19 -12.07 5.34
CA SER A 186 -16.83 -11.83 6.63
C SER A 186 -18.31 -12.24 6.59
N GLU A 187 -18.95 -12.36 7.76
CA GLU A 187 -20.36 -12.82 7.89
C GLU A 187 -21.35 -11.91 7.13
N ASN A 188 -21.02 -10.64 6.95
CA ASN A 188 -21.84 -9.68 6.18
C ASN A 188 -21.59 -9.74 4.66
N GLY A 189 -20.72 -10.64 4.18
CA GLY A 189 -20.39 -10.83 2.77
C GLY A 189 -19.28 -9.91 2.23
N GLU A 190 -18.72 -9.06 3.05
CA GLU A 190 -17.58 -8.20 2.67
C GLU A 190 -16.29 -9.00 2.63
N MET A 191 -15.45 -8.73 1.63
CA MET A 191 -14.11 -9.33 1.55
C MET A 191 -13.16 -8.57 2.47
N LYS A 192 -12.55 -9.31 3.41
CA LYS A 192 -11.52 -8.80 4.31
C LYS A 192 -10.15 -9.05 3.70
N ALA A 193 -9.37 -7.99 3.55
CA ALA A 193 -8.01 -8.08 3.07
C ALA A 193 -7.11 -8.81 4.09
N PRO A 194 -6.15 -9.61 3.62
CA PRO A 194 -5.13 -10.21 4.48
C PRO A 194 -4.19 -9.16 5.06
N ILE A 195 -3.44 -9.57 6.08
CA ILE A 195 -2.32 -8.76 6.57
C ILE A 195 -1.25 -8.73 5.47
N PRO A 196 -0.68 -7.57 5.14
CA PRO A 196 0.37 -7.48 4.14
C PRO A 196 1.60 -8.31 4.51
N ASP A 197 2.11 -9.10 3.57
CA ASP A 197 3.35 -9.87 3.74
C ASP A 197 4.59 -8.98 3.71
N LYS A 198 4.56 -8.00 2.85
CA LYS A 198 5.65 -7.03 2.67
C LYS A 198 5.15 -5.68 2.19
N HIS A 199 6.00 -4.68 2.34
CA HIS A 199 5.76 -3.34 1.79
C HIS A 199 6.85 -3.01 0.78
N LEU A 200 6.42 -2.40 -0.33
CA LEU A 200 7.32 -1.89 -1.36
C LEU A 200 7.23 -0.36 -1.42
N LYS A 201 8.37 0.24 -1.65
CA LYS A 201 8.48 1.65 -2.01
C LYS A 201 8.74 1.73 -3.51
N ILE A 202 7.77 2.21 -4.27
CA ILE A 202 7.85 2.30 -5.72
C ILE A 202 7.99 3.77 -6.11
N THR A 203 9.06 4.09 -6.82
CA THR A 203 9.30 5.45 -7.30
C THR A 203 8.88 5.54 -8.76
N LEU A 204 7.98 6.48 -9.03
CA LEU A 204 7.55 6.84 -10.37
C LEU A 204 8.26 8.15 -10.75
N ARG A 205 9.00 8.16 -11.86
CA ARG A 205 9.66 9.35 -12.40
C ARG A 205 8.80 9.96 -13.50
N GLU A 206 8.67 11.27 -13.49
CA GLU A 206 7.99 12.02 -14.55
C GLU A 206 8.95 12.25 -15.73
N LYS A 207 8.45 11.98 -16.93
CA LYS A 207 9.11 12.33 -18.18
C LYS A 207 8.05 12.58 -19.24
N ASP A 208 8.13 13.72 -19.92
CA ASP A 208 7.21 14.09 -21.01
C ASP A 208 5.72 14.07 -20.59
N GLY A 209 5.43 14.40 -19.33
CA GLY A 209 4.07 14.44 -18.77
C GLY A 209 3.48 13.08 -18.39
N ALA A 210 4.27 12.01 -18.46
CA ALA A 210 3.89 10.67 -18.01
C ALA A 210 4.79 10.19 -16.86
N TYR A 211 4.26 9.26 -16.03
CA TYR A 211 4.99 8.67 -14.92
C TYR A 211 5.37 7.23 -15.24
N TYR A 212 6.64 6.89 -15.00
CA TYR A 212 7.24 5.59 -15.26
C TYR A 212 7.90 5.04 -14.00
N ILE A 213 7.84 3.74 -13.79
CA ILE A 213 8.50 3.05 -12.68
C ILE A 213 10.01 3.17 -12.88
N SER A 214 10.70 3.82 -11.94
CA SER A 214 12.15 4.03 -11.98
C SER A 214 12.90 3.27 -10.90
N ALA A 215 12.23 2.89 -9.79
CA ALA A 215 12.81 2.09 -8.72
C ALA A 215 11.74 1.30 -7.98
N ILE A 216 12.11 0.12 -7.49
CA ILE A 216 11.31 -0.72 -6.60
C ILE A 216 12.21 -1.13 -5.44
N GLN A 217 11.85 -0.76 -4.22
CA GLN A 217 12.64 -1.02 -3.01
C GLN A 217 11.77 -1.68 -1.94
N ASN A 218 12.36 -2.53 -1.11
CA ASN A 218 11.68 -2.98 0.10
C ASN A 218 11.62 -1.83 1.11
N THR A 219 10.53 -1.74 1.86
CA THR A 219 10.41 -0.81 2.98
C THR A 219 9.84 -1.54 4.20
N SER A 220 10.16 -1.04 5.38
CA SER A 220 9.52 -1.50 6.61
C SER A 220 8.05 -1.11 6.61
N THR A 221 7.22 -1.87 7.31
CA THR A 221 5.83 -1.50 7.58
C THR A 221 5.80 -0.07 8.11
N PRO A 222 5.02 0.85 7.51
CA PRO A 222 4.80 2.15 8.12
C PRO A 222 4.23 1.93 9.51
N GLU A 223 4.81 2.53 10.54
CA GLU A 223 4.15 2.62 11.84
C GLU A 223 2.85 3.40 11.64
N ILE A 224 1.75 2.66 11.53
CA ILE A 224 0.43 3.28 11.68
C ILE A 224 0.44 3.79 13.11
N ALA A 225 0.52 5.11 13.28
CA ALA A 225 0.30 5.76 14.57
C ALA A 225 -1.14 5.39 14.99
N THR A 226 -1.26 4.26 15.66
CA THR A 226 -2.46 3.90 16.40
C THR A 226 -2.57 4.99 17.45
N THR A 227 -3.46 5.95 17.25
CA THR A 227 -3.88 6.87 18.30
C THR A 227 -4.59 5.99 19.33
N GLU A 228 -3.81 5.37 20.20
CA GLU A 228 -4.32 4.85 21.45
C GLU A 228 -4.85 6.06 22.21
N GLU A 229 -6.13 6.14 22.27
CA GLU A 229 -6.87 7.03 23.17
C GLU A 229 -6.46 6.64 24.59
N LYS A 230 -5.44 7.36 25.09
CA LYS A 230 -4.93 7.20 26.44
C LYS A 230 -6.01 7.66 27.40
N THR A 231 -6.87 6.73 27.80
CA THR A 231 -7.75 6.92 28.95
C THR A 231 -6.86 7.02 30.18
N GLU A 232 -6.59 8.25 30.60
CA GLU A 232 -5.96 8.53 31.90
C GLU A 232 -6.93 8.14 33.01
N THR A 233 -6.75 6.91 33.51
CA THR A 233 -7.32 6.55 34.80
C THR A 233 -6.42 7.14 35.89
N THR A 234 -6.79 8.27 36.39
CA THR A 234 -6.23 8.86 37.60
C THR A 234 -6.52 7.92 38.78
N THR A 235 -5.54 7.09 39.12
CA THR A 235 -5.53 6.40 40.40
C THR A 235 -4.65 7.18 41.33
N GLN A 236 -5.29 7.87 42.28
CA GLN A 236 -4.62 8.54 43.41
C GLN A 236 -3.90 7.50 44.26
N ASN A 237 -2.59 7.67 44.37
CA ASN A 237 -1.77 7.01 45.37
C ASN A 237 -2.19 7.43 46.77
N LEU A 238 -2.58 6.48 47.57
CA LEU A 238 -2.56 6.63 49.04
C LEU A 238 -1.36 5.85 49.57
N ASP A 239 -0.46 6.65 50.09
CA ASP A 239 0.75 6.30 50.80
C ASP A 239 0.44 5.49 52.07
N LEU A 240 1.25 4.48 52.43
CA LEU A 240 1.58 4.15 53.79
C LEU A 240 2.60 3.01 53.88
N LEU A 241 3.82 3.39 54.21
CA LEU A 241 4.77 2.82 55.18
C LEU A 241 4.89 1.28 55.38
N GLY A 242 6.09 0.82 55.31
CA GLY A 242 6.54 -0.35 56.10
C GLY A 242 7.75 -1.10 55.51
N GLN A 243 8.90 -0.62 55.81
CA GLN A 243 10.18 -1.22 56.26
C GLN A 243 10.36 -2.75 56.23
N ALA A 244 11.57 -3.06 55.90
CA ALA A 244 12.53 -4.06 56.40
C ALA A 244 12.92 -5.07 55.35
N GLU A 245 14.11 -4.97 54.88
CA GLU A 245 15.43 -5.49 55.39
C GLU A 245 15.62 -6.99 55.20
N VAL A 246 16.69 -7.29 54.50
CA VAL A 246 17.89 -8.03 54.81
C VAL A 246 18.15 -9.41 54.13
N VAL A 247 19.31 -9.43 53.49
CA VAL A 247 20.40 -10.45 53.41
C VAL A 247 20.27 -11.60 52.42
N ALA A 248 21.07 -11.51 51.40
CA ALA A 248 22.37 -12.13 51.14
C ALA A 248 22.39 -13.68 51.11
N SER A 249 22.96 -14.18 50.08
CA SER A 249 24.13 -15.05 50.06
C SER A 249 24.09 -15.96 48.84
N GLU A 250 25.01 -15.76 47.91
CA GLU A 250 26.17 -16.61 47.61
C GLU A 250 25.85 -18.12 47.48
N THR A 251 26.27 -18.84 46.49
CA THR A 251 27.61 -19.17 46.06
C THR A 251 27.52 -20.27 45.01
N SER A 252 28.30 -20.10 43.96
CA SER A 252 29.33 -21.04 43.47
C SER A 252 28.93 -22.38 42.84
N THR A 253 29.40 -22.54 41.67
CA THR A 253 30.59 -23.33 41.28
C THR A 253 30.34 -24.67 40.59
N THR A 254 30.97 -24.79 39.47
CA THR A 254 31.87 -25.84 38.94
C THR A 254 31.16 -26.89 38.06
N ALA A 255 31.47 -26.87 36.84
CA ALA A 255 32.56 -27.43 36.05
C ALA A 255 32.46 -28.93 35.72
N ALA A 256 32.94 -29.19 34.57
CA ALA A 256 33.64 -30.35 34.02
C ALA A 256 32.78 -31.27 33.15
N GLU A 257 33.12 -31.26 31.87
CA GLU A 257 34.09 -32.16 31.18
C GLU A 257 33.53 -33.56 30.98
N SER A 258 33.46 -34.04 29.82
CA SER A 258 34.42 -34.77 28.98
C SER A 258 33.66 -35.46 27.85
N GLU A 259 34.14 -35.28 26.61
CA GLU A 259 34.89 -36.32 25.86
C GLU A 259 34.16 -37.66 25.75
N THR A 260 33.99 -38.23 24.59
CA THR A 260 34.82 -38.79 23.55
C THR A 260 33.89 -39.52 22.57
N GLU A 261 34.12 -39.35 21.32
CA GLU A 261 34.84 -40.23 20.38
C GLU A 261 34.03 -41.35 19.70
N SER A 262 34.24 -41.37 18.42
CA SER A 262 34.46 -42.49 17.49
C SER A 262 33.24 -43.11 16.85
N ALA A 263 33.10 -42.95 15.62
CA ALA A 263 33.72 -43.59 14.45
C ALA A 263 32.99 -44.83 13.96
N THR A 264 32.83 -44.86 12.63
CA THR A 264 32.90 -46.01 11.72
C THR A 264 31.60 -46.80 11.47
N ALA A 265 31.03 -46.61 10.31
CA ALA A 265 31.01 -47.52 9.16
C ALA A 265 30.25 -46.89 8.03
#